data_30b631ce913bb87959a883ae8a907c0b
#
_entry.id   30b631ce913bb87959a883ae8a907c0b
#
_cell.length_a   1.000
_cell.length_b   1.000
_cell.length_c   1.000
_cell.angle_alpha   90.00
_cell.angle_beta   90.00
_cell.angle_gamma   90.00
#
_symmetry.space_group_name_H-M   'P 1'
#
loop_
_entity.id
_entity.type
_entity.pdbx_description
1 polymer ?
#
loop_
_entity_poly.entity_id
_entity_poly.type
_entity_poly.pdbx_seq_one_letter_code
_entity_poly.pdbx_strand_id
1 'polypeptide(L)'
;RRQRQMCIRDSQMPHIDIEALKRGRQAFTKEEWLDVMLRSIGMEPDELTYREKWLLLTRMIPLVENNFNLCELGPRSTGKSHLYKEISPNSILVSGGQTTVANLFYNMGRKTVGLVGLWDCVAFDEVAGIRFKDKDGVQIMKDYMASGSFARGKEEKAASASMVFVGNINQSVDVLLKTSSLFDPFPPEMGTDTAFLDRIHCYLPGWEVPKFRPEHFTDDYGFITDYLAEFIRELRKEQYGDALDRWFRLGKNLNQRDTIAVRRTVDGLLKLIYPDGEFSKEELEEVLQIALEMRRRVKEQLKKLGGMEFYDVNFSYIDNETFEEHYVSVPEQGGGKLIPE
;
A
#
# COMPACT_ATOMS: atom_id res chain seq x y z
N ARG A 1 -0.82 -20.37 24.19
CA ARG A 1 -0.98 -19.68 22.88
C ARG A 1 -2.28 -18.86 22.79
N ARG A 2 -3.45 -19.38 23.22
CA ARG A 2 -4.71 -18.59 23.27
C ARG A 2 -4.64 -17.41 24.24
N GLN A 3 -3.98 -17.55 25.37
CA GLN A 3 -3.80 -16.48 26.35
C GLN A 3 -2.89 -15.36 25.84
N ARG A 4 -1.81 -15.66 25.06
CA ARG A 4 -0.98 -14.62 24.44
C ARG A 4 -1.72 -13.82 23.36
N GLN A 5 -2.58 -14.44 22.57
CA GLN A 5 -3.41 -13.72 21.61
C GLN A 5 -4.49 -12.84 22.26
N MET A 6 -5.03 -13.27 23.40
CA MET A 6 -5.93 -12.42 24.20
C MET A 6 -5.18 -11.23 24.82
N CYS A 7 -4.00 -11.45 25.41
CA CYS A 7 -3.22 -10.35 26.00
C CYS A 7 -2.79 -9.27 24.98
N ILE A 8 -2.49 -9.63 23.73
CA ILE A 8 -2.15 -8.67 22.67
C ILE A 8 -3.39 -7.84 22.24
N ARG A 9 -4.59 -8.39 22.32
CA ARG A 9 -5.84 -7.67 22.05
C ARG A 9 -6.32 -6.81 23.23
N ASP A 10 -5.94 -7.14 24.46
CA ASP A 10 -6.43 -6.49 25.68
C ASP A 10 -5.46 -5.43 26.25
N SER A 11 -4.24 -5.31 25.72
CA SER A 11 -3.27 -4.28 26.12
C SER A 11 -3.51 -2.92 25.48
N GLN A 12 -4.63 -2.72 24.84
CA GLN A 12 -4.93 -1.56 24.03
C GLN A 12 -5.24 -0.37 24.91
N MET A 13 -4.66 0.77 24.56
CA MET A 13 -5.09 2.07 25.09
C MET A 13 -6.56 2.25 24.69
N PRO A 14 -7.49 2.33 25.64
CA PRO A 14 -8.94 2.31 25.34
C PRO A 14 -9.42 3.55 24.57
N HIS A 15 -8.65 4.61 24.57
CA HIS A 15 -8.90 5.83 23.81
C HIS A 15 -7.61 6.57 23.49
N ILE A 16 -7.41 6.89 22.21
CA ILE A 16 -6.43 7.86 21.75
C ILE A 16 -7.14 9.19 21.56
N ASP A 17 -6.55 10.23 22.12
CA ASP A 17 -6.91 11.60 21.80
C ASP A 17 -6.25 11.98 20.46
N ILE A 18 -6.97 11.74 19.36
CA ILE A 18 -6.49 12.04 17.99
C ILE A 18 -6.23 13.55 17.82
N GLU A 19 -6.99 14.40 18.52
CA GLU A 19 -6.79 15.85 18.46
C GLU A 19 -5.50 16.26 19.19
N ALA A 20 -5.11 15.56 20.26
CA ALA A 20 -3.81 15.76 20.88
C ALA A 20 -2.66 15.38 19.96
N LEU A 21 -2.81 14.28 19.18
CA LEU A 21 -1.84 13.90 18.17
C LEU A 21 -1.72 14.97 17.09
N LYS A 22 -2.85 15.43 16.53
CA LYS A 22 -2.89 16.49 15.51
C LYS A 22 -2.22 17.77 15.98
N ARG A 23 -2.50 18.20 17.20
CA ARG A 23 -1.80 19.34 17.81
C ARG A 23 -0.30 19.06 18.00
N GLY A 24 0.04 17.85 18.45
CA GLY A 24 1.44 17.43 18.61
C GLY A 24 2.22 17.44 17.30
N ARG A 25 1.59 17.05 16.18
CA ARG A 25 2.19 17.09 14.84
C ARG A 25 2.74 18.49 14.49
N GLN A 26 2.04 19.56 14.87
CA GLN A 26 2.41 20.95 14.57
C GLN A 26 3.72 21.40 15.25
N ALA A 27 4.21 20.67 16.24
CA ALA A 27 5.49 20.94 16.88
C ALA A 27 6.71 20.40 16.10
N PHE A 28 6.47 19.63 15.03
CA PHE A 28 7.51 19.00 14.21
C PHE A 28 7.54 19.60 12.81
N THR A 29 8.72 19.75 12.25
CA THR A 29 8.89 19.92 10.80
C THR A 29 8.44 18.65 10.08
N LYS A 30 8.32 18.73 8.76
CA LYS A 30 8.01 17.54 7.95
C LYS A 30 9.08 16.44 8.15
N GLU A 31 10.33 16.80 8.05
CA GLU A 31 11.47 15.89 8.18
C GLU A 31 11.50 15.22 9.56
N GLU A 32 11.38 15.98 10.62
CA GLU A 32 11.33 15.45 11.99
C GLU A 32 10.15 14.49 12.20
N TRP A 33 9.00 14.79 11.60
CA TRP A 33 7.85 13.90 11.70
C TRP A 33 8.03 12.60 10.90
N LEU A 34 8.62 12.68 9.70
CA LEU A 34 9.00 11.50 8.93
C LEU A 34 9.94 10.59 9.73
N ASP A 35 10.93 11.18 10.40
CA ASP A 35 11.90 10.46 11.22
C ASP A 35 11.23 9.79 12.43
N VAL A 36 10.33 10.50 13.12
CA VAL A 36 9.55 9.90 14.23
C VAL A 36 8.70 8.73 13.74
N MET A 37 8.05 8.86 12.59
CA MET A 37 7.24 7.77 12.02
C MET A 37 8.10 6.56 11.66
N LEU A 38 9.28 6.77 11.10
CA LEU A 38 10.21 5.70 10.75
C LEU A 38 10.80 5.03 12.00
N ARG A 39 11.19 5.80 13.02
CA ARG A 39 11.63 5.25 14.31
C ARG A 39 10.51 4.44 14.99
N SER A 40 9.27 4.86 14.84
CA SER A 40 8.12 4.13 15.40
C SER A 40 7.91 2.74 14.77
N ILE A 41 8.43 2.52 13.57
CA ILE A 41 8.46 1.19 12.93
C ILE A 41 9.83 0.49 13.06
N GLY A 42 10.71 1.02 13.89
CA GLY A 42 12.00 0.44 14.23
C GLY A 42 13.14 0.76 13.27
N MET A 43 12.97 1.76 12.40
CA MET A 43 13.98 2.14 11.39
C MET A 43 14.79 3.35 11.83
N GLU A 44 16.11 3.34 11.51
CA GLU A 44 17.00 4.49 11.73
C GLU A 44 16.97 5.42 10.51
N PRO A 45 16.37 6.61 10.63
CA PRO A 45 16.20 7.51 9.49
C PRO A 45 17.52 8.06 8.93
N ASP A 46 18.55 8.20 9.76
CA ASP A 46 19.85 8.77 9.35
C ASP A 46 20.61 7.83 8.39
N GLU A 47 20.29 6.54 8.41
CA GLU A 47 20.84 5.52 7.51
C GLU A 47 20.00 5.33 6.23
N LEU A 48 18.99 6.16 6.01
CA LEU A 48 18.07 6.07 4.88
C LEU A 48 18.16 7.31 4.00
N THR A 49 18.19 7.11 2.70
CA THR A 49 18.00 8.20 1.74
C THR A 49 16.57 8.75 1.80
N TYR A 50 16.38 9.98 1.34
CA TYR A 50 15.06 10.61 1.29
C TYR A 50 14.04 9.76 0.52
N ARG A 51 14.45 9.15 -0.59
CA ARG A 51 13.63 8.23 -1.39
C ARG A 51 13.21 6.99 -0.60
N GLU A 52 14.14 6.38 0.11
CA GLU A 52 13.86 5.18 0.94
C GLU A 52 12.90 5.49 2.08
N LYS A 53 13.00 6.67 2.71
CA LYS A 53 12.04 7.14 3.71
C LYS A 53 10.62 7.15 3.14
N TRP A 54 10.43 7.72 1.95
CA TRP A 54 9.12 7.75 1.28
C TRP A 54 8.59 6.38 0.92
N LEU A 55 9.45 5.46 0.46
CA LEU A 55 9.04 4.08 0.17
C LEU A 55 8.57 3.35 1.42
N LEU A 56 9.27 3.51 2.54
CA LEU A 56 8.88 2.90 3.80
C LEU A 56 7.57 3.46 4.35
N LEU A 57 7.31 4.76 4.19
CA LEU A 57 6.03 5.37 4.55
C LEU A 57 4.90 4.92 3.62
N THR A 58 5.17 4.82 2.31
CA THR A 58 4.21 4.28 1.33
C THR A 58 3.80 2.84 1.69
N ARG A 59 4.72 2.04 2.21
CA ARG A 59 4.44 0.68 2.71
C ARG A 59 3.41 0.66 3.84
N MET A 60 3.27 1.76 4.60
CA MET A 60 2.32 1.87 5.71
C MET A 60 0.89 2.22 5.27
N ILE A 61 0.67 2.69 4.04
CA ILE A 61 -0.65 3.13 3.56
C ILE A 61 -1.76 2.09 3.79
N PRO A 62 -1.57 0.79 3.55
CA PRO A 62 -2.61 -0.21 3.79
C PRO A 62 -3.11 -0.28 5.23
N LEU A 63 -2.31 0.20 6.18
CA LEU A 63 -2.68 0.23 7.60
C LEU A 63 -3.60 1.41 7.91
N VAL A 64 -3.46 2.54 7.19
CA VAL A 64 -4.18 3.80 7.43
C VAL A 64 -5.32 4.04 6.44
N GLU A 65 -5.40 3.27 5.34
CA GLU A 65 -6.44 3.34 4.33
C GLU A 65 -7.38 2.13 4.36
N ASN A 66 -8.65 2.36 4.01
CA ASN A 66 -9.63 1.29 3.81
C ASN A 66 -9.56 0.77 2.37
N ASN A 67 -9.63 -0.56 2.22
CA ASN A 67 -9.68 -1.22 0.90
C ASN A 67 -8.56 -0.76 -0.05
N PHE A 68 -7.36 -0.60 0.48
CA PHE A 68 -6.18 -0.22 -0.30
C PHE A 68 -5.43 -1.46 -0.75
N ASN A 69 -5.15 -1.55 -2.05
CA ASN A 69 -4.47 -2.70 -2.65
C ASN A 69 -3.04 -2.32 -3.01
N LEU A 70 -2.07 -2.81 -2.23
CA LEU A 70 -0.65 -2.57 -2.43
C LEU A 70 0.06 -3.82 -2.91
N CYS A 71 0.95 -3.67 -3.87
CA CYS A 71 1.89 -4.71 -4.29
C CYS A 71 3.32 -4.25 -4.04
N GLU A 72 4.12 -5.07 -3.36
CA GLU A 72 5.54 -4.82 -3.17
C GLU A 72 6.34 -6.08 -3.53
N LEU A 73 7.04 -6.02 -4.63
CA LEU A 73 7.93 -7.09 -5.10
C LEU A 73 9.37 -6.60 -5.10
N GLY A 74 10.29 -7.42 -4.61
CA GLY A 74 11.68 -6.99 -4.49
C GLY A 74 12.58 -8.07 -3.88
N PRO A 75 13.85 -7.78 -3.66
CA PRO A 75 14.79 -8.73 -3.09
C PRO A 75 14.41 -9.15 -1.66
N ARG A 76 15.00 -10.23 -1.19
CA ARG A 76 14.84 -10.67 0.20
C ARG A 76 15.52 -9.71 1.17
N SER A 77 15.12 -9.76 2.44
CA SER A 77 15.72 -9.00 3.55
C SER A 77 15.50 -7.48 3.50
N THR A 78 14.43 -7.03 2.88
CA THR A 78 14.01 -5.61 2.85
C THR A 78 12.84 -5.33 3.81
N GLY A 79 12.53 -6.24 4.74
CA GLY A 79 11.52 -6.05 5.78
C GLY A 79 10.06 -6.01 5.31
N LYS A 80 9.76 -6.46 4.09
CA LYS A 80 8.39 -6.41 3.50
C LYS A 80 7.31 -6.96 4.42
N SER A 81 7.53 -8.17 4.94
CA SER A 81 6.55 -8.87 5.78
C SER A 81 6.57 -8.43 7.24
N HIS A 82 7.70 -7.85 7.70
CA HIS A 82 7.91 -7.46 9.11
C HIS A 82 6.88 -6.44 9.59
N LEU A 83 6.62 -5.41 8.78
CA LEU A 83 5.66 -4.35 9.10
C LEU A 83 4.27 -4.92 9.42
N TYR A 84 3.79 -5.82 8.58
CA TYR A 84 2.44 -6.40 8.71
C TYR A 84 2.35 -7.50 9.78
N LYS A 85 3.47 -8.08 10.18
CA LYS A 85 3.50 -9.15 11.16
C LYS A 85 3.77 -8.67 12.58
N GLU A 86 4.68 -7.71 12.73
CA GLU A 86 5.23 -7.33 14.05
C GLU A 86 4.79 -5.92 14.49
N ILE A 87 4.56 -5.00 13.55
CA ILE A 87 4.30 -3.60 13.89
C ILE A 87 2.81 -3.32 14.12
N SER A 88 1.93 -3.91 13.32
CA SER A 88 0.50 -3.67 13.48
C SER A 88 -0.23 -4.87 14.07
N PRO A 89 -0.83 -4.75 15.26
CA PRO A 89 -1.70 -5.78 15.83
C PRO A 89 -3.02 -5.93 15.06
N ASN A 90 -3.34 -4.98 14.18
CA ASN A 90 -4.57 -4.95 13.38
C ASN A 90 -4.36 -5.51 11.95
N SER A 91 -3.18 -6.04 11.66
CA SER A 91 -2.88 -6.72 10.40
C SER A 91 -2.61 -8.21 10.59
N ILE A 92 -2.85 -8.98 9.54
CA ILE A 92 -2.55 -10.41 9.53
C ILE A 92 -1.72 -10.76 8.29
N LEU A 93 -0.67 -11.55 8.52
CA LEU A 93 0.14 -12.10 7.46
C LEU A 93 -0.36 -13.50 7.09
N VAL A 94 -0.75 -13.67 5.84
CA VAL A 94 -1.15 -14.95 5.27
C VAL A 94 0.04 -15.51 4.50
N SER A 95 0.66 -16.55 5.03
CA SER A 95 1.79 -17.23 4.34
C SER A 95 1.30 -17.90 3.08
N GLY A 96 2.19 -17.96 2.07
CA GLY A 96 1.95 -18.70 0.83
C GLY A 96 1.45 -20.11 1.08
N GLY A 97 0.40 -20.50 0.38
CA GLY A 97 -0.27 -21.78 0.56
C GLY A 97 -1.70 -21.75 0.07
N GLN A 98 -2.42 -22.83 0.32
CA GLN A 98 -3.82 -22.91 -0.09
C GLN A 98 -4.70 -22.03 0.80
N THR A 99 -5.22 -20.95 0.22
CA THR A 99 -6.23 -20.09 0.83
C THR A 99 -7.61 -20.50 0.32
N THR A 100 -8.62 -20.43 1.19
CA THR A 100 -10.00 -20.68 0.80
C THR A 100 -10.81 -19.40 0.85
N VAL A 101 -11.81 -19.29 -0.03
CA VAL A 101 -12.79 -18.18 0.02
C VAL A 101 -13.48 -18.10 1.39
N ALA A 102 -13.75 -19.27 1.98
CA ALA A 102 -14.34 -19.35 3.30
C ALA A 102 -13.48 -18.74 4.40
N ASN A 103 -12.15 -18.93 4.34
CA ASN A 103 -11.24 -18.36 5.32
C ASN A 103 -11.01 -16.86 5.11
N LEU A 104 -10.87 -16.44 3.85
CA LEU A 104 -10.55 -15.05 3.53
C LEU A 104 -11.77 -14.13 3.63
N PHE A 105 -12.91 -14.55 3.11
CA PHE A 105 -14.12 -13.73 2.98
C PHE A 105 -15.24 -14.13 3.92
N TYR A 106 -15.86 -15.28 3.72
CA TYR A 106 -17.00 -15.73 4.53
C TYR A 106 -17.19 -17.24 4.48
N ASN A 107 -17.33 -17.83 5.65
CA ASN A 107 -17.62 -19.27 5.80
C ASN A 107 -19.12 -19.51 5.84
N MET A 108 -19.67 -20.05 4.75
CA MET A 108 -21.11 -20.34 4.62
C MET A 108 -21.61 -21.38 5.64
N GLY A 109 -20.80 -22.40 5.93
CA GLY A 109 -21.18 -23.46 6.85
C GLY A 109 -21.26 -23.01 8.30
N ARG A 110 -20.31 -22.16 8.72
CA ARG A 110 -20.23 -21.61 10.08
C ARG A 110 -20.93 -20.26 10.24
N LYS A 111 -21.35 -19.64 9.14
CA LYS A 111 -21.90 -18.27 9.08
C LYS A 111 -20.99 -17.23 9.76
N THR A 112 -19.69 -17.34 9.56
CA THR A 112 -18.70 -16.45 10.15
C THR A 112 -17.96 -15.66 9.07
N VAL A 113 -17.67 -14.38 9.37
CA VAL A 113 -16.87 -13.52 8.51
C VAL A 113 -15.42 -14.00 8.51
N GLY A 114 -14.76 -13.91 7.36
CA GLY A 114 -13.35 -14.26 7.18
C GLY A 114 -12.40 -13.13 7.54
N LEU A 115 -11.13 -13.29 7.15
CA LEU A 115 -10.04 -12.38 7.53
C LEU A 115 -10.31 -10.93 7.14
N VAL A 116 -10.89 -10.67 5.98
CA VAL A 116 -11.16 -9.30 5.50
C VAL A 116 -12.16 -8.52 6.36
N GLY A 117 -12.98 -9.20 7.14
CA GLY A 117 -13.90 -8.55 8.07
C GLY A 117 -13.42 -8.53 9.52
N LEU A 118 -12.28 -9.16 9.81
CA LEU A 118 -11.72 -9.26 11.16
C LEU A 118 -10.49 -8.38 11.36
N TRP A 119 -9.81 -8.03 10.27
CA TRP A 119 -8.54 -7.32 10.27
C TRP A 119 -8.63 -6.05 9.44
N ASP A 120 -7.81 -5.07 9.77
CA ASP A 120 -7.71 -3.82 9.01
C ASP A 120 -6.82 -3.99 7.76
N CYS A 121 -5.91 -4.95 7.79
CA CYS A 121 -5.03 -5.29 6.68
C CYS A 121 -4.78 -6.80 6.61
N VAL A 122 -4.90 -7.36 5.40
CA VAL A 122 -4.55 -8.75 5.08
C VAL A 122 -3.38 -8.73 4.11
N ALA A 123 -2.21 -9.14 4.59
CA ALA A 123 -0.99 -9.19 3.78
C ALA A 123 -0.70 -10.63 3.35
N PHE A 124 -0.57 -10.84 2.05
CA PHE A 124 -0.16 -12.12 1.47
C PHE A 124 1.37 -12.13 1.33
N ASP A 125 2.02 -12.98 2.11
CA ASP A 125 3.44 -13.23 1.99
C ASP A 125 3.72 -14.31 0.94
N GLU A 126 4.80 -14.13 0.19
CA GLU A 126 5.15 -15.05 -0.90
C GLU A 126 4.01 -15.22 -1.92
N VAL A 127 3.68 -14.13 -2.64
CA VAL A 127 2.59 -14.13 -3.65
C VAL A 127 2.64 -15.32 -4.62
N ALA A 128 3.82 -15.82 -4.95
CA ALA A 128 4.02 -17.00 -5.79
C ALA A 128 3.31 -18.25 -5.26
N GLY A 129 3.06 -18.29 -3.96
CA GLY A 129 2.39 -19.41 -3.30
C GLY A 129 0.88 -19.27 -3.18
N ILE A 130 0.29 -18.13 -3.57
CA ILE A 130 -1.16 -17.92 -3.45
C ILE A 130 -1.88 -18.92 -4.35
N ARG A 131 -2.76 -19.71 -3.77
CA ARG A 131 -3.62 -20.66 -4.49
C ARG A 131 -4.97 -20.74 -3.84
N PHE A 132 -6.01 -20.61 -4.66
CA PHE A 132 -7.38 -20.83 -4.21
C PHE A 132 -7.80 -22.26 -4.54
N LYS A 133 -8.42 -22.95 -3.55
CA LYS A 133 -9.08 -24.22 -3.80
C LYS A 133 -10.35 -24.07 -4.63
N ASP A 134 -11.05 -22.95 -4.40
CA ASP A 134 -12.29 -22.61 -5.06
C ASP A 134 -11.97 -21.95 -6.41
N LYS A 135 -12.61 -22.41 -7.49
CA LYS A 135 -12.43 -21.86 -8.84
C LYS A 135 -12.76 -20.36 -8.93
N ASP A 136 -13.70 -19.91 -8.11
CA ASP A 136 -14.18 -18.52 -8.09
C ASP A 136 -13.36 -17.61 -7.16
N GLY A 137 -12.32 -18.14 -6.49
CA GLY A 137 -11.57 -17.42 -5.49
C GLY A 137 -10.94 -16.12 -5.99
N VAL A 138 -10.31 -16.16 -7.17
CA VAL A 138 -9.71 -14.98 -7.79
C VAL A 138 -10.78 -13.97 -8.20
N GLN A 139 -11.95 -14.43 -8.68
CA GLN A 139 -13.04 -13.54 -9.07
C GLN A 139 -13.62 -12.79 -7.86
N ILE A 140 -13.88 -13.49 -6.76
CA ILE A 140 -14.37 -12.88 -5.51
C ILE A 140 -13.35 -11.89 -4.96
N MET A 141 -12.06 -12.21 -5.04
CA MET A 141 -10.99 -11.29 -4.67
C MET A 141 -11.00 -10.03 -5.55
N LYS A 142 -11.16 -10.16 -6.86
CA LYS A 142 -11.28 -9.01 -7.78
C LYS A 142 -12.47 -8.11 -7.43
N ASP A 143 -13.61 -8.69 -7.12
CA ASP A 143 -14.81 -7.94 -6.76
C ASP A 143 -14.58 -7.16 -5.46
N TYR A 144 -14.00 -7.81 -4.45
CA TYR A 144 -13.64 -7.17 -3.20
C TYR A 144 -12.60 -6.04 -3.38
N MET A 145 -11.55 -6.27 -4.17
CA MET A 145 -10.53 -5.25 -4.45
C MET A 145 -11.10 -4.02 -5.17
N ALA A 146 -12.19 -4.20 -5.93
CA ALA A 146 -12.84 -3.11 -6.66
C ALA A 146 -13.78 -2.27 -5.79
N SER A 147 -14.58 -2.92 -4.95
CA SER A 147 -15.73 -2.29 -4.27
C SER A 147 -15.65 -2.31 -2.75
N GLY A 148 -14.75 -3.10 -2.15
CA GLY A 148 -14.78 -3.37 -0.71
C GLY A 148 -15.94 -4.28 -0.29
N SER A 149 -16.66 -4.86 -1.27
CA SER A 149 -17.76 -5.80 -1.02
C SER A 149 -17.54 -7.11 -1.77
N PHE A 150 -18.19 -8.15 -1.32
CA PHE A 150 -18.16 -9.46 -1.96
C PHE A 150 -19.49 -10.17 -1.78
N ALA A 151 -19.94 -10.86 -2.82
CA ALA A 151 -21.12 -11.69 -2.78
C ALA A 151 -20.79 -13.09 -2.25
N ARG A 152 -21.56 -13.57 -1.29
CA ARG A 152 -21.48 -14.94 -0.83
C ARG A 152 -22.89 -15.50 -0.56
N GLY A 153 -23.30 -16.43 -1.41
CA GLY A 153 -24.68 -16.89 -1.44
C GLY A 153 -25.62 -15.84 -2.01
N LYS A 154 -26.66 -15.50 -1.25
CA LYS A 154 -27.66 -14.48 -1.64
C LYS A 154 -27.38 -13.09 -1.06
N GLU A 155 -26.36 -12.94 -0.23
CA GLU A 155 -26.05 -11.71 0.48
C GLU A 155 -24.75 -11.10 -0.03
N GLU A 156 -24.74 -9.79 -0.22
CA GLU A 156 -23.55 -8.98 -0.36
C GLU A 156 -23.07 -8.52 1.02
N LYS A 157 -21.78 -8.61 1.25
CA LYS A 157 -21.14 -8.22 2.50
C LYS A 157 -20.03 -7.24 2.20
N ALA A 158 -19.94 -6.19 3.01
CA ALA A 158 -18.87 -5.21 2.94
C ALA A 158 -17.82 -5.46 4.02
N ALA A 159 -16.58 -5.12 3.71
CA ALA A 159 -15.47 -5.10 4.64
C ALA A 159 -14.48 -3.99 4.26
N SER A 160 -13.58 -3.63 5.19
CA SER A 160 -12.69 -2.49 5.02
C SER A 160 -11.21 -2.87 4.94
N ALA A 161 -10.87 -4.15 5.08
CA ALA A 161 -9.49 -4.59 5.08
C ALA A 161 -8.77 -4.21 3.78
N SER A 162 -7.59 -3.63 3.91
CA SER A 162 -6.66 -3.46 2.81
C SER A 162 -5.98 -4.77 2.45
N MET A 163 -5.64 -4.95 1.17
CA MET A 163 -4.92 -6.12 0.70
C MET A 163 -3.49 -5.77 0.28
N VAL A 164 -2.54 -6.52 0.78
CA VAL A 164 -1.12 -6.34 0.48
C VAL A 164 -0.56 -7.62 -0.12
N PHE A 165 0.15 -7.47 -1.22
CA PHE A 165 0.78 -8.58 -1.94
C PHE A 165 2.29 -8.38 -1.91
N VAL A 166 2.98 -9.18 -1.12
CA VAL A 166 4.45 -9.13 -1.02
C VAL A 166 5.08 -10.39 -1.58
N GLY A 167 6.20 -10.22 -2.27
CA GLY A 167 6.90 -11.34 -2.87
C GLY A 167 8.34 -11.03 -3.22
N ASN A 168 9.06 -12.06 -3.63
CA ASN A 168 10.46 -11.97 -3.98
C ASN A 168 10.64 -11.98 -5.50
N ILE A 169 11.47 -11.06 -5.99
CA ILE A 169 12.01 -11.07 -7.35
C ILE A 169 13.34 -11.82 -7.29
N ASN A 170 13.48 -12.88 -8.09
CA ASN A 170 14.67 -13.72 -8.13
C ASN A 170 15.64 -13.37 -9.27
N GLN A 171 15.27 -12.42 -10.13
CA GLN A 171 16.05 -11.92 -11.25
C GLN A 171 16.31 -10.44 -11.08
N SER A 172 17.27 -9.87 -11.81
CA SER A 172 17.38 -8.42 -11.86
C SER A 172 16.16 -7.79 -12.54
N VAL A 173 15.77 -6.61 -12.09
CA VAL A 173 14.61 -5.89 -12.64
C VAL A 173 14.77 -5.66 -14.14
N ASP A 174 15.98 -5.34 -14.61
CA ASP A 174 16.27 -5.15 -16.04
C ASP A 174 16.02 -6.38 -16.87
N VAL A 175 16.39 -7.57 -16.37
CA VAL A 175 16.12 -8.84 -17.03
C VAL A 175 14.62 -9.10 -17.05
N LEU A 176 13.97 -8.91 -15.92
CA LEU A 176 12.53 -9.13 -15.77
C LEU A 176 11.71 -8.21 -16.71
N LEU A 177 12.10 -6.94 -16.82
CA LEU A 177 11.47 -6.02 -17.76
C LEU A 177 11.64 -6.37 -19.23
N LYS A 178 12.73 -7.05 -19.59
CA LYS A 178 12.99 -7.47 -20.96
C LYS A 178 12.30 -8.79 -21.31
N THR A 179 12.18 -9.70 -20.37
CA THR A 179 11.73 -11.08 -20.60
C THR A 179 10.28 -11.34 -20.19
N SER A 180 9.74 -10.58 -19.24
CA SER A 180 8.42 -10.76 -18.65
C SER A 180 7.83 -9.44 -18.17
N SER A 181 7.19 -9.43 -17.02
CA SER A 181 6.64 -8.24 -16.35
C SER A 181 7.06 -8.20 -14.89
N LEU A 182 6.88 -7.02 -14.26
CA LEU A 182 7.10 -6.89 -12.81
C LEU A 182 6.10 -7.71 -11.96
N PHE A 183 5.06 -8.26 -12.56
CA PHE A 183 4.09 -9.16 -11.90
C PHE A 183 4.42 -10.65 -12.10
N ASP A 184 5.55 -10.99 -12.71
CA ASP A 184 6.01 -12.36 -12.91
C ASP A 184 6.00 -13.25 -11.67
N PRO A 185 6.31 -12.72 -10.44
CA PRO A 185 6.23 -13.52 -9.23
C PRO A 185 4.82 -14.00 -8.83
N PHE A 186 3.75 -13.44 -9.39
CA PHE A 186 2.39 -13.92 -9.13
C PHE A 186 2.11 -15.26 -9.80
N PRO A 187 1.18 -16.09 -9.24
CA PRO A 187 0.67 -17.25 -9.95
C PRO A 187 0.08 -16.85 -11.31
N PRO A 188 0.18 -17.71 -12.33
CA PRO A 188 -0.30 -17.37 -13.68
C PRO A 188 -1.76 -16.89 -13.73
N GLU A 189 -2.63 -17.45 -12.89
CA GLU A 189 -4.05 -17.09 -12.81
C GLU A 189 -4.28 -15.63 -12.37
N MET A 190 -3.29 -15.03 -11.72
CA MET A 190 -3.35 -13.64 -11.22
C MET A 190 -2.38 -12.74 -11.99
N GLY A 191 -1.16 -13.22 -12.26
CA GLY A 191 -0.09 -12.45 -12.89
C GLY A 191 -0.32 -12.13 -14.36
N THR A 192 -1.24 -12.83 -15.03
CA THR A 192 -1.68 -12.56 -16.41
C THR A 192 -3.10 -11.99 -16.50
N ASP A 193 -3.83 -11.94 -15.40
CA ASP A 193 -5.16 -11.35 -15.34
C ASP A 193 -5.08 -9.82 -15.21
N THR A 194 -5.17 -9.12 -16.34
CA THR A 194 -5.11 -7.66 -16.38
C THR A 194 -6.21 -7.02 -15.52
N ALA A 195 -7.38 -7.66 -15.40
CA ALA A 195 -8.47 -7.16 -14.56
C ALA A 195 -8.14 -7.26 -13.07
N PHE A 196 -7.42 -8.29 -12.63
CA PHE A 196 -6.89 -8.40 -11.27
C PHE A 196 -5.82 -7.34 -11.02
N LEU A 197 -4.83 -7.26 -11.89
CA LEU A 197 -3.69 -6.35 -11.74
C LEU A 197 -4.10 -4.87 -11.78
N ASP A 198 -5.10 -4.51 -12.60
CA ASP A 198 -5.61 -3.13 -12.68
C ASP A 198 -6.32 -2.66 -11.39
N ARG A 199 -6.60 -3.56 -10.46
CA ARG A 199 -7.13 -3.24 -9.14
C ARG A 199 -6.06 -2.96 -8.07
N ILE A 200 -4.79 -3.14 -8.41
CA ILE A 200 -3.66 -2.76 -7.56
C ILE A 200 -3.50 -1.25 -7.62
N HIS A 201 -3.69 -0.58 -6.49
CA HIS A 201 -3.61 0.87 -6.40
C HIS A 201 -2.17 1.38 -6.46
N CYS A 202 -1.27 0.67 -5.81
CA CYS A 202 0.12 1.08 -5.62
C CYS A 202 1.05 -0.10 -5.87
N TYR A 203 2.02 0.08 -6.78
CA TYR A 203 3.15 -0.84 -6.93
C TYR A 203 4.40 -0.17 -6.34
N LEU A 204 4.79 -0.62 -5.16
CA LEU A 204 5.99 -0.15 -4.47
C LEU A 204 7.22 -0.91 -5.01
N PRO A 205 8.26 -0.20 -5.49
CA PRO A 205 9.46 -0.83 -6.01
C PRO A 205 10.33 -1.35 -4.86
N GLY A 206 10.09 -2.60 -4.45
CA GLY A 206 10.80 -3.21 -3.33
C GLY A 206 12.31 -3.40 -3.57
N TRP A 207 12.79 -3.25 -4.80
CA TRP A 207 14.21 -3.27 -5.14
C TRP A 207 14.92 -1.95 -4.83
N GLU A 208 14.21 -0.85 -4.63
CA GLU A 208 14.75 0.43 -4.18
C GLU A 208 14.85 0.51 -2.64
N VAL A 209 14.20 -0.41 -1.93
CA VAL A 209 14.32 -0.51 -0.46
C VAL A 209 15.61 -1.23 -0.11
N PRO A 210 16.44 -0.69 0.81
CA PRO A 210 17.71 -1.29 1.16
C PRO A 210 17.51 -2.67 1.82
N LYS A 211 18.48 -3.56 1.63
CA LYS A 211 18.55 -4.77 2.45
C LYS A 211 18.92 -4.36 3.86
N PHE A 212 18.07 -4.68 4.81
CA PHE A 212 18.25 -4.27 6.19
C PHE A 212 19.49 -4.93 6.82
N ARG A 213 20.26 -4.12 7.49
CA ARG A 213 21.44 -4.45 8.27
C ARG A 213 21.24 -3.92 9.69
N PRO A 214 22.07 -4.30 10.68
CA PRO A 214 21.93 -3.80 12.05
C PRO A 214 21.86 -2.28 12.17
N GLU A 215 22.63 -1.55 11.37
CA GLU A 215 22.65 -0.07 11.36
C GLU A 215 21.34 0.58 10.93
N HIS A 216 20.48 -0.14 10.20
CA HIS A 216 19.17 0.39 9.80
C HIS A 216 18.11 0.30 10.92
N PHE A 217 18.41 -0.33 12.05
CA PHE A 217 17.49 -0.43 13.17
C PHE A 217 17.81 0.62 14.21
N THR A 218 16.78 1.35 14.66
CA THR A 218 16.96 2.44 15.62
C THR A 218 16.89 1.94 17.05
N ASP A 219 17.72 2.57 17.91
CA ASP A 219 17.62 2.51 19.38
C ASP A 219 17.00 3.83 19.93
N ASP A 220 16.62 4.77 19.06
CA ASP A 220 16.07 6.05 19.41
C ASP A 220 14.55 6.02 19.61
N TYR A 221 14.01 7.12 20.13
CA TYR A 221 12.61 7.24 20.50
C TYR A 221 11.69 7.41 19.28
N GLY A 222 10.65 6.60 19.24
CA GLY A 222 9.48 6.71 18.38
C GLY A 222 8.21 6.49 19.20
N PHE A 223 7.06 6.44 18.54
CA PHE A 223 5.83 6.01 19.19
C PHE A 223 5.92 4.54 19.57
N ILE A 224 5.44 4.18 20.74
CA ILE A 224 5.28 2.77 21.08
C ILE A 224 4.27 2.13 20.13
N THR A 225 4.48 0.87 19.79
CA THR A 225 3.73 0.13 18.77
C THR A 225 2.23 0.17 18.99
N ASP A 226 1.77 0.02 20.24
CA ASP A 226 0.34 0.05 20.56
C ASP A 226 -0.28 1.42 20.29
N TYR A 227 0.42 2.50 20.64
CA TYR A 227 -0.03 3.86 20.36
C TYR A 227 -0.06 4.15 18.86
N LEU A 228 1.02 3.77 18.14
CA LEU A 228 1.09 3.90 16.68
C LEU A 228 -0.09 3.18 16.01
N ALA A 229 -0.36 1.95 16.41
CA ALA A 229 -1.43 1.15 15.83
C ALA A 229 -2.81 1.76 16.03
N GLU A 230 -3.09 2.26 17.23
CA GLU A 230 -4.39 2.87 17.53
C GLU A 230 -4.56 4.23 16.84
N PHE A 231 -3.53 5.07 16.76
CA PHE A 231 -3.67 6.31 16.03
C PHE A 231 -3.83 6.08 14.51
N ILE A 232 -3.11 5.14 13.93
CA ILE A 232 -3.28 4.72 12.53
C ILE A 232 -4.72 4.25 12.30
N ARG A 233 -5.28 3.49 13.22
CA ARG A 233 -6.66 3.01 13.16
C ARG A 233 -7.69 4.15 13.25
N GLU A 234 -7.47 5.14 14.08
CA GLU A 234 -8.33 6.33 14.13
C GLU A 234 -8.24 7.13 12.82
N LEU A 235 -7.04 7.30 12.25
CA LEU A 235 -6.85 7.98 10.98
C LEU A 235 -7.54 7.29 9.80
N ARG A 236 -7.86 5.99 9.88
CA ARG A 236 -8.66 5.30 8.86
C ARG A 236 -10.06 5.92 8.69
N LYS A 237 -10.57 6.60 9.70
CA LYS A 237 -11.88 7.27 9.69
C LYS A 237 -11.84 8.63 9.01
N GLU A 238 -10.67 9.24 8.89
CA GLU A 238 -10.44 10.53 8.23
C GLU A 238 -10.37 10.38 6.71
N GLN A 239 -10.58 11.48 5.98
CA GLN A 239 -10.45 11.53 4.53
C GLN A 239 -9.86 12.87 4.10
N TYR A 240 -8.73 12.84 3.40
CA TYR A 240 -8.04 13.99 2.83
C TYR A 240 -7.97 13.96 1.29
N GLY A 241 -8.60 12.95 0.65
CA GLY A 241 -8.51 12.74 -0.79
C GLY A 241 -9.01 13.90 -1.66
N ASP A 242 -9.92 14.72 -1.13
CA ASP A 242 -10.42 15.92 -1.81
C ASP A 242 -9.46 17.12 -1.73
N ALA A 243 -8.43 17.04 -0.89
CA ALA A 243 -7.41 18.09 -0.78
C ALA A 243 -6.67 18.32 -2.11
N LEU A 244 -6.55 17.27 -2.93
CA LEU A 244 -5.96 17.33 -4.25
C LEU A 244 -6.61 18.41 -5.11
N ASP A 245 -7.94 18.48 -5.13
CA ASP A 245 -8.71 19.36 -6.01
C ASP A 245 -8.54 20.85 -5.67
N ARG A 246 -7.95 21.16 -4.50
CA ARG A 246 -7.65 22.53 -4.09
C ARG A 246 -6.64 23.19 -5.04
N TRP A 247 -5.60 22.46 -5.45
CA TRP A 247 -4.50 23.00 -6.24
C TRP A 247 -4.21 22.26 -7.53
N PHE A 248 -4.65 21.00 -7.66
CA PHE A 248 -4.32 20.15 -8.79
C PHE A 248 -5.53 19.41 -9.34
N ARG A 249 -5.44 19.01 -10.59
CA ARG A 249 -6.36 18.07 -11.23
C ARG A 249 -5.55 17.02 -11.97
N LEU A 250 -6.07 15.81 -12.03
CA LEU A 250 -5.43 14.71 -12.73
C LEU A 250 -5.57 14.86 -14.24
N GLY A 251 -4.56 14.45 -14.98
CA GLY A 251 -4.53 14.50 -16.43
C GLY A 251 -5.54 13.54 -17.08
N LYS A 252 -5.84 13.78 -18.35
CA LYS A 252 -6.87 13.06 -19.11
C LYS A 252 -6.58 11.57 -19.35
N ASN A 253 -5.32 11.15 -19.21
CA ASN A 253 -4.88 9.77 -19.48
C ASN A 253 -5.09 8.82 -18.28
N LEU A 254 -5.59 9.35 -17.17
CA LEU A 254 -5.99 8.55 -16.01
C LEU A 254 -7.47 8.18 -16.14
N ASN A 255 -7.74 6.88 -16.17
CA ASN A 255 -9.12 6.39 -16.11
C ASN A 255 -9.67 6.46 -14.66
N GLN A 256 -10.93 6.06 -14.47
CA GLN A 256 -11.56 6.12 -13.16
C GLN A 256 -10.81 5.28 -12.09
N ARG A 257 -10.29 4.10 -12.46
CA ARG A 257 -9.52 3.26 -11.51
C ARG A 257 -8.20 3.91 -11.13
N ASP A 258 -7.52 4.55 -12.09
CA ASP A 258 -6.28 5.27 -11.84
C ASP A 258 -6.52 6.46 -10.92
N THR A 259 -7.60 7.21 -11.17
CA THR A 259 -8.02 8.32 -10.32
C THR A 259 -8.28 7.88 -8.88
N ILE A 260 -9.02 6.78 -8.69
CA ILE A 260 -9.28 6.20 -7.36
C ILE A 260 -7.97 5.77 -6.69
N ALA A 261 -7.10 5.09 -7.43
CA ALA A 261 -5.83 4.60 -6.92
C ALA A 261 -4.91 5.73 -6.45
N VAL A 262 -4.77 6.78 -7.28
CA VAL A 262 -3.96 7.96 -6.96
C VAL A 262 -4.53 8.70 -5.75
N ARG A 263 -5.85 8.98 -5.73
CA ARG A 263 -6.49 9.67 -4.60
C ARG A 263 -6.35 8.92 -3.29
N ARG A 264 -6.50 7.60 -3.29
CA ARG A 264 -6.30 6.78 -2.07
C ARG A 264 -4.84 6.76 -1.62
N THR A 265 -3.90 6.75 -2.56
CA THR A 265 -2.47 6.82 -2.21
C THR A 265 -2.13 8.18 -1.62
N VAL A 266 -2.64 9.27 -2.21
CA VAL A 266 -2.50 10.63 -1.65
C VAL A 266 -3.13 10.71 -0.26
N ASP A 267 -4.35 10.23 -0.10
CA ASP A 267 -5.06 10.23 1.19
C ASP A 267 -4.26 9.51 2.27
N GLY A 268 -3.78 8.31 1.98
CA GLY A 268 -2.98 7.52 2.92
C GLY A 268 -1.67 8.19 3.32
N LEU A 269 -0.96 8.79 2.37
CA LEU A 269 0.28 9.53 2.66
C LEU A 269 -0.01 10.80 3.48
N LEU A 270 -1.06 11.56 3.14
CA LEU A 270 -1.45 12.73 3.91
C LEU A 270 -1.81 12.37 5.35
N LYS A 271 -2.55 11.29 5.58
CA LYS A 271 -2.88 10.80 6.93
C LYS A 271 -1.64 10.47 7.75
N LEU A 272 -0.64 9.87 7.13
CA LEU A 272 0.60 9.49 7.81
C LEU A 272 1.50 10.69 8.11
N ILE A 273 1.61 11.64 7.17
CA ILE A 273 2.60 12.72 7.23
C ILE A 273 2.00 14.01 7.77
N TYR A 274 0.75 14.29 7.44
CA TYR A 274 0.00 15.50 7.82
C TYR A 274 -1.33 15.15 8.49
N PRO A 275 -1.31 14.41 9.63
CA PRO A 275 -2.54 13.99 10.29
C PRO A 275 -3.40 15.15 10.80
N ASP A 276 -2.82 16.34 10.93
CA ASP A 276 -3.51 17.59 11.27
C ASP A 276 -4.20 18.25 10.06
N GLY A 277 -3.96 17.77 8.85
CA GLY A 277 -4.50 18.32 7.61
C GLY A 277 -3.84 19.62 7.14
N GLU A 278 -2.74 20.02 7.76
CA GLU A 278 -1.99 21.24 7.44
C GLU A 278 -0.76 20.90 6.59
N PHE A 279 -0.79 21.31 5.32
CA PHE A 279 0.30 21.12 4.35
C PHE A 279 0.24 22.19 3.27
N SER A 280 1.40 22.48 2.67
CA SER A 280 1.53 23.42 1.58
C SER A 280 1.17 22.78 0.22
N LYS A 281 1.08 23.61 -0.82
CA LYS A 281 0.88 23.16 -2.19
C LYS A 281 2.03 22.27 -2.66
N GLU A 282 3.26 22.65 -2.35
CA GLU A 282 4.48 21.92 -2.73
C GLU A 282 4.55 20.56 -2.02
N GLU A 283 4.14 20.50 -0.76
CA GLU A 283 4.07 19.25 0.01
C GLU A 283 3.02 18.29 -0.55
N LEU A 284 1.86 18.82 -0.95
CA LEU A 284 0.84 18.02 -1.63
C LEU A 284 1.31 17.56 -3.02
N GLU A 285 2.04 18.41 -3.75
CA GLU A 285 2.59 18.07 -5.07
C GLU A 285 3.56 16.90 -4.97
N GLU A 286 4.44 16.91 -3.97
CA GLU A 286 5.37 15.80 -3.71
C GLU A 286 4.63 14.48 -3.45
N VAL A 287 3.61 14.50 -2.59
CA VAL A 287 2.75 13.35 -2.32
C VAL A 287 2.06 12.86 -3.60
N LEU A 288 1.55 13.79 -4.41
CA LEU A 288 0.86 13.48 -5.67
C LEU A 288 1.81 12.84 -6.69
N GLN A 289 3.04 13.33 -6.81
CA GLN A 289 4.04 12.76 -7.71
C GLN A 289 4.35 11.31 -7.35
N ILE A 290 4.52 11.01 -6.06
CA ILE A 290 4.73 9.64 -5.58
C ILE A 290 3.53 8.75 -5.90
N ALA A 291 2.32 9.23 -5.64
CA ALA A 291 1.10 8.48 -5.91
C ALA A 291 0.92 8.15 -7.40
N LEU A 292 1.19 9.12 -8.27
CA LEU A 292 1.16 8.95 -9.71
C LEU A 292 2.23 7.97 -10.20
N GLU A 293 3.44 8.05 -9.68
CA GLU A 293 4.53 7.13 -9.99
C GLU A 293 4.15 5.70 -9.65
N MET A 294 3.68 5.45 -8.43
CA MET A 294 3.32 4.11 -7.97
C MET A 294 2.20 3.50 -8.82
N ARG A 295 1.19 4.29 -9.17
CA ARG A 295 0.10 3.82 -10.02
C ARG A 295 0.52 3.67 -11.48
N ARG A 296 1.33 4.57 -12.01
CA ARG A 296 1.86 4.48 -13.38
C ARG A 296 2.66 3.19 -13.57
N ARG A 297 3.45 2.76 -12.58
CA ARG A 297 4.18 1.48 -12.62
C ARG A 297 3.26 0.29 -12.86
N VAL A 298 2.08 0.26 -12.24
CA VAL A 298 1.06 -0.76 -12.52
C VAL A 298 0.63 -0.71 -13.99
N LYS A 299 0.30 0.48 -14.50
CA LYS A 299 -0.21 0.64 -15.88
C LYS A 299 0.83 0.31 -16.94
N GLU A 300 2.11 0.64 -16.72
CA GLU A 300 3.19 0.27 -17.63
C GLU A 300 3.31 -1.27 -17.76
N GLN A 301 3.05 -2.01 -16.70
CA GLN A 301 3.04 -3.46 -16.77
C GLN A 301 1.80 -4.01 -17.46
N LEU A 302 0.63 -3.42 -17.27
CA LEU A 302 -0.59 -3.76 -17.99
C LEU A 302 -0.45 -3.52 -19.49
N LYS A 303 0.19 -2.43 -19.89
CA LYS A 303 0.55 -2.17 -21.29
C LYS A 303 1.40 -3.27 -21.91
N LYS A 304 2.33 -3.83 -21.13
CA LYS A 304 3.18 -4.96 -21.58
C LYS A 304 2.40 -6.27 -21.73
N LEU A 305 1.49 -6.54 -20.80
CA LEU A 305 0.71 -7.78 -20.78
C LEU A 305 -0.35 -7.83 -21.87
N GLY A 306 -0.67 -6.70 -22.46
CA GLY A 306 -1.55 -6.61 -23.62
C GLY A 306 -2.90 -5.97 -23.31
N GLY A 307 -3.40 -5.29 -24.31
CA GLY A 307 -4.68 -4.60 -24.31
C GLY A 307 -4.52 -3.18 -24.86
N MET A 308 -5.20 -2.87 -25.97
CA MET A 308 -5.17 -1.52 -26.55
C MET A 308 -5.69 -0.44 -25.59
N GLU A 309 -6.47 -0.85 -24.59
CA GLU A 309 -7.01 0.02 -23.54
C GLU A 309 -5.92 0.60 -22.60
N PHE A 310 -4.73 -0.02 -22.56
CA PHE A 310 -3.61 0.42 -21.73
C PHE A 310 -2.49 1.12 -22.53
N TYR A 311 -2.76 1.53 -23.75
CA TYR A 311 -1.71 2.05 -24.65
C TYR A 311 -1.15 3.40 -24.19
N ASP A 312 -2.03 4.34 -23.79
CA ASP A 312 -1.63 5.66 -23.31
C ASP A 312 -1.58 5.71 -21.77
N VAL A 313 -0.39 5.60 -21.24
CA VAL A 313 -0.11 5.60 -19.81
C VAL A 313 0.71 6.82 -19.37
N ASN A 314 0.74 7.89 -20.15
CA ASN A 314 1.41 9.13 -19.80
C ASN A 314 0.61 9.87 -18.72
N PHE A 315 0.85 9.48 -17.47
CA PHE A 315 0.19 10.10 -16.33
C PHE A 315 0.71 11.49 -16.09
N SER A 316 -0.20 12.41 -15.86
CA SER A 316 0.07 13.82 -15.60
C SER A 316 -0.88 14.38 -14.56
N TYR A 317 -0.52 15.53 -14.04
CA TYR A 317 -1.38 16.40 -13.27
C TYR A 317 -1.25 17.84 -13.79
N ILE A 318 -2.27 18.63 -13.54
CA ILE A 318 -2.34 20.03 -14.00
C ILE A 318 -2.47 20.90 -12.77
N ASP A 319 -1.61 21.88 -12.65
CA ASP A 319 -1.71 22.93 -11.64
C ASP A 319 -2.89 23.84 -11.97
N ASN A 320 -3.81 24.03 -11.01
CA ASN A 320 -5.02 24.83 -11.21
C ASN A 320 -4.77 26.34 -11.27
N GLU A 321 -3.61 26.81 -10.81
CA GLU A 321 -3.24 28.23 -10.80
C GLU A 321 -2.45 28.61 -12.06
N THR A 322 -1.45 27.80 -12.44
CA THR A 322 -0.59 28.08 -13.60
C THR A 322 -1.11 27.47 -14.89
N PHE A 323 -2.00 26.46 -14.78
CA PHE A 323 -2.48 25.63 -15.89
C PHE A 323 -1.38 24.82 -16.58
N GLU A 324 -0.22 24.70 -15.96
CA GLU A 324 0.86 23.86 -16.46
C GLU A 324 0.56 22.37 -16.21
N GLU A 325 0.85 21.55 -17.21
CA GLU A 325 0.70 20.10 -17.13
C GLU A 325 2.07 19.45 -16.87
N HIS A 326 2.16 18.71 -15.78
CA HIS A 326 3.36 18.01 -15.36
C HIS A 326 3.20 16.50 -15.55
N TYR A 327 4.16 15.89 -16.23
CA TYR A 327 4.16 14.45 -16.50
C TYR A 327 5.04 13.72 -15.48
N VAL A 328 4.52 12.61 -14.95
CA VAL A 328 5.23 11.76 -14.00
C VAL A 328 5.70 10.50 -14.71
N SER A 329 7.00 10.28 -14.80
CA SER A 329 7.62 9.11 -15.41
C SER A 329 7.99 8.06 -14.36
N VAL A 330 8.21 6.83 -14.82
CA VAL A 330 8.78 5.76 -13.99
C VAL A 330 10.08 5.28 -14.63
N PRO A 331 11.11 4.95 -13.83
CA PRO A 331 12.41 4.52 -14.36
C PRO A 331 12.32 3.30 -15.26
N GLU A 332 11.36 2.41 -15.01
CA GLU A 332 11.17 1.17 -15.75
C GLU A 332 10.58 1.34 -17.15
N GLN A 333 10.19 2.54 -17.50
CA GLN A 333 9.46 2.85 -18.73
C GLN A 333 10.33 2.77 -20.01
N GLY A 334 11.63 3.06 -19.91
CA GLY A 334 12.48 3.30 -21.07
C GLY A 334 13.71 2.40 -21.23
N GLY A 335 13.87 1.33 -20.46
CA GLY A 335 15.08 0.49 -20.50
C GLY A 335 16.36 1.24 -20.07
N GLY A 336 16.22 2.37 -19.38
CA GLY A 336 17.31 3.11 -18.76
C GLY A 336 17.90 2.35 -17.57
N LYS A 337 19.11 2.74 -17.14
CA LYS A 337 19.71 2.20 -15.92
C LYS A 337 18.80 2.44 -14.73
N LEU A 338 18.30 1.36 -14.13
CA LEU A 338 17.30 1.35 -13.04
C LEU A 338 17.91 1.47 -11.63
N ILE A 339 19.24 1.59 -11.55
CA ILE A 339 19.96 1.72 -10.29
C ILE A 339 20.87 2.94 -10.42
N PRO A 340 20.76 3.94 -9.54
CA PRO A 340 21.83 4.92 -9.36
C PRO A 340 23.09 4.18 -8.94
N GLU A 341 24.21 4.51 -9.57
CA GLU A 341 25.53 4.03 -9.16
C GLU A 341 25.87 4.49 -7.74
#